data_ce76d3bcdafb2240cd5a2025b07177aa
#
_entry.id   ce76d3bcdafb2240cd5a2025b07177aa
#
_cell.length_a   1.000
_cell.length_b   1.000
_cell.length_c   1.000
_cell.angle_alpha   90.00
_cell.angle_beta   90.00
_cell.angle_gamma   90.00
#
_symmetry.space_group_name_H-M   'P 1'
#
loop_
_entity.id
_entity.type
_entity.pdbx_description
1 polymer ?
#
loop_
_entity_poly.entity_id
_entity_poly.type
_entity_poly.pdbx_seq_one_letter_code
_entity_poly.pdbx_strand_id
1 'polypeptide(L)'
;MSSVVKMRLVYALMVFFGLSVTMQMGLFLTHQLRDFNLQGIVIFTILFDLVIVYTFARIMRRIVSQWYLSRKWVRHFRSRAHKRVTKQLNYKYRKWNTELIVVEDDAFLALTIGMLRPKIVVSTGVFDLFNDHEVKAILLHEWYHCRNRDNIKMFIATLLADGFGYLPIIEPSVRFYHTIKELLADRFAIQQMGTELHLGNVLLRLVKMGKIQRREAAIHFTETAMDYRIKQILEPEKAVKVPMALFRPFLLSCSFLLLMMIGGSS
;
A
#
# COMPACT_ATOMS: atom_id res chain seq x y z
N MET A 1 -8.08 19.42 10.23
CA MET A 1 -7.72 18.00 10.48
C MET A 1 -6.44 17.68 9.71
N SER A 2 -5.39 17.20 10.37
CA SER A 2 -4.10 16.91 9.73
C SER A 2 -4.22 15.77 8.71
N SER A 3 -3.34 15.75 7.68
CA SER A 3 -3.32 14.69 6.66
C SER A 3 -3.15 13.29 7.27
N VAL A 4 -2.39 13.19 8.37
CA VAL A 4 -2.19 11.93 9.12
C VAL A 4 -3.49 11.43 9.74
N VAL A 5 -4.28 12.32 10.35
CA VAL A 5 -5.59 11.94 10.94
C VAL A 5 -6.56 11.49 9.86
N LYS A 6 -6.64 12.21 8.74
CA LYS A 6 -7.46 11.82 7.58
C LYS A 6 -7.09 10.44 7.06
N MET A 7 -5.78 10.20 6.88
CA MET A 7 -5.27 8.90 6.43
C MET A 7 -5.66 7.76 7.38
N ARG A 8 -5.50 7.97 8.70
CA ARG A 8 -5.88 6.97 9.71
C ARG A 8 -7.38 6.70 9.73
N LEU A 9 -8.21 7.75 9.61
CA LEU A 9 -9.66 7.61 9.54
C LEU A 9 -10.11 6.84 8.31
N VAL A 10 -9.57 7.16 7.13
CA VAL A 10 -9.89 6.44 5.89
C VAL A 10 -9.46 4.98 5.97
N TYR A 11 -8.28 4.72 6.52
CA TYR A 11 -7.80 3.36 6.74
C TYR A 11 -8.70 2.58 7.71
N ALA A 12 -9.08 3.19 8.85
CA ALA A 12 -9.98 2.59 9.81
C ALA A 12 -11.36 2.31 9.20
N LEU A 13 -11.89 3.26 8.42
CA LEU A 13 -13.16 3.10 7.70
C LEU A 13 -13.12 1.91 6.73
N MET A 14 -12.06 1.80 5.94
CA MET A 14 -11.88 0.68 5.02
C MET A 14 -11.83 -0.68 5.74
N VAL A 15 -11.09 -0.76 6.84
CA VAL A 15 -11.01 -1.97 7.68
C VAL A 15 -12.36 -2.28 8.30
N PHE A 16 -13.08 -1.27 8.80
CA PHE A 16 -14.43 -1.42 9.36
C PHE A 16 -15.42 -2.04 8.35
N PHE A 17 -15.46 -1.52 7.12
CA PHE A 17 -16.31 -2.09 6.07
C PHE A 17 -15.95 -3.54 5.75
N GLY A 18 -14.65 -3.84 5.61
CA GLY A 18 -14.19 -5.21 5.36
C GLY A 18 -14.59 -6.18 6.49
N LEU A 19 -14.40 -5.77 7.76
CA LEU A 19 -14.80 -6.58 8.91
C LEU A 19 -16.31 -6.75 9.00
N SER A 20 -17.10 -5.69 8.73
CA SER A 20 -18.56 -5.74 8.74
C SER A 20 -19.11 -6.75 7.71
N VAL A 21 -18.59 -6.74 6.48
CA VAL A 21 -18.97 -7.72 5.46
C VAL A 21 -18.55 -9.13 5.86
N THR A 22 -17.32 -9.31 6.37
CA THR A 22 -16.84 -10.62 6.82
C THR A 22 -17.75 -11.18 7.94
N MET A 23 -18.14 -10.33 8.89
CA MET A 23 -19.05 -10.70 9.97
C MET A 23 -20.42 -11.12 9.42
N GLN A 24 -20.99 -10.34 8.50
CA GLN A 24 -22.29 -10.67 7.88
C GLN A 24 -22.23 -11.99 7.10
N MET A 25 -21.14 -12.22 6.34
CA MET A 25 -20.92 -13.50 5.66
C MET A 25 -20.85 -14.68 6.64
N GLY A 26 -20.17 -14.49 7.78
CA GLY A 26 -20.09 -15.50 8.83
C GLY A 26 -21.45 -15.80 9.47
N LEU A 27 -22.24 -14.76 9.79
CA LEU A 27 -23.59 -14.91 10.34
C LEU A 27 -24.52 -15.63 9.36
N PHE A 28 -24.46 -15.27 8.08
CA PHE A 28 -25.24 -15.93 7.04
C PHE A 28 -24.90 -17.44 6.94
N LEU A 29 -23.63 -17.80 6.91
CA LEU A 29 -23.21 -19.19 6.88
C LEU A 29 -23.65 -19.97 8.14
N THR A 30 -23.56 -19.36 9.33
CA THR A 30 -24.00 -20.01 10.57
C THR A 30 -25.51 -20.20 10.60
N HIS A 31 -26.30 -19.25 10.09
CA HIS A 31 -27.76 -19.39 9.97
C HIS A 31 -28.12 -20.49 8.98
N GLN A 32 -27.50 -20.53 7.80
CA GLN A 32 -27.70 -21.56 6.78
C GLN A 32 -27.36 -22.97 7.27
N LEU A 33 -26.32 -23.12 8.09
CA LEU A 33 -25.95 -24.41 8.67
C LEU A 33 -26.92 -24.87 9.78
N ARG A 34 -27.59 -23.94 10.44
CA ARG A 34 -28.53 -24.22 11.52
C ARG A 34 -29.93 -24.59 11.00
N ASP A 35 -30.38 -23.86 9.99
CA ASP A 35 -31.73 -23.99 9.42
C ASP A 35 -31.65 -24.72 8.08
N PHE A 36 -31.63 -26.05 8.10
CA PHE A 36 -31.56 -26.91 6.90
C PHE A 36 -32.84 -26.88 6.03
N ASN A 37 -33.79 -26.00 6.32
CA ASN A 37 -35.08 -25.92 5.60
C ASN A 37 -34.98 -24.89 4.46
N LEU A 38 -34.47 -25.31 3.31
CA LEU A 38 -34.26 -24.54 2.07
C LEU A 38 -35.58 -24.34 1.29
N GLN A 39 -36.66 -23.86 1.90
CA GLN A 39 -37.91 -23.60 1.16
C GLN A 39 -38.13 -22.15 0.72
N GLY A 40 -37.19 -21.24 0.93
CA GLY A 40 -37.35 -19.85 0.53
C GLY A 40 -36.09 -19.28 -0.17
N ILE A 41 -36.26 -18.79 -1.38
CA ILE A 41 -35.27 -17.99 -2.17
C ILE A 41 -33.94 -18.65 -2.41
N VAL A 42 -33.94 -19.84 -3.01
CA VAL A 42 -32.73 -20.61 -3.40
C VAL A 42 -31.75 -19.77 -4.25
N ILE A 43 -32.25 -18.90 -5.14
CA ILE A 43 -31.39 -18.08 -6.03
C ILE A 43 -30.57 -17.08 -5.24
N PHE A 44 -31.16 -16.38 -4.25
CA PHE A 44 -30.45 -15.40 -3.43
C PHE A 44 -29.34 -16.06 -2.60
N THR A 45 -29.65 -17.21 -2.01
CA THR A 45 -28.70 -18.02 -1.22
C THR A 45 -27.51 -18.43 -2.09
N ILE A 46 -27.75 -18.97 -3.29
CA ILE A 46 -26.70 -19.39 -4.22
C ILE A 46 -25.83 -18.19 -4.65
N LEU A 47 -26.42 -17.05 -4.97
CA LEU A 47 -25.67 -15.84 -5.34
C LEU A 47 -24.79 -15.35 -4.17
N PHE A 48 -25.31 -15.41 -2.94
CA PHE A 48 -24.56 -14.99 -1.77
C PHE A 48 -23.40 -15.93 -1.46
N ASP A 49 -23.61 -17.25 -1.57
CA ASP A 49 -22.56 -18.25 -1.43
C ASP A 49 -21.45 -18.07 -2.49
N LEU A 50 -21.82 -17.75 -3.73
CA LEU A 50 -20.85 -17.44 -4.78
C LEU A 50 -20.00 -16.21 -4.44
N VAL A 51 -20.58 -15.16 -3.85
CA VAL A 51 -19.84 -13.98 -3.39
C VAL A 51 -18.89 -14.35 -2.24
N ILE A 52 -19.31 -15.19 -1.31
CA ILE A 52 -18.45 -15.67 -0.21
C ILE A 52 -17.27 -16.45 -0.76
N VAL A 53 -17.51 -17.43 -1.63
CA VAL A 53 -16.46 -18.25 -2.24
C VAL A 53 -15.49 -17.39 -3.06
N TYR A 54 -16.03 -16.45 -3.87
CA TYR A 54 -15.21 -15.51 -4.63
C TYR A 54 -14.32 -14.67 -3.72
N THR A 55 -14.88 -14.06 -2.67
CA THR A 55 -14.14 -13.23 -1.71
C THR A 55 -13.04 -14.03 -1.03
N PHE A 56 -13.36 -15.23 -0.53
CA PHE A 56 -12.40 -16.12 0.12
C PHE A 56 -11.27 -16.54 -0.83
N ALA A 57 -11.60 -16.94 -2.06
CA ALA A 57 -10.61 -17.33 -3.06
C ALA A 57 -9.65 -16.17 -3.41
N ARG A 58 -10.18 -14.95 -3.54
CA ARG A 58 -9.39 -13.73 -3.80
C ARG A 58 -8.43 -13.43 -2.64
N ILE A 59 -8.92 -13.48 -1.41
CA ILE A 59 -8.13 -13.28 -0.19
C ILE A 59 -7.03 -14.34 -0.07
N MET A 60 -7.37 -15.62 -0.22
CA MET A 60 -6.39 -16.71 -0.15
C MET A 60 -5.33 -16.60 -1.23
N ARG A 61 -5.73 -16.32 -2.47
CA ARG A 61 -4.78 -16.09 -3.56
C ARG A 61 -3.81 -14.96 -3.23
N ARG A 62 -4.29 -13.84 -2.66
CA ARG A 62 -3.42 -12.71 -2.26
C ARG A 62 -2.45 -13.11 -1.16
N ILE A 63 -2.91 -13.79 -0.12
CA ILE A 63 -2.06 -14.22 1.00
C ILE A 63 -0.95 -15.16 0.50
N VAL A 64 -1.30 -16.19 -0.26
CA VAL A 64 -0.36 -17.18 -0.80
C VAL A 64 0.65 -16.51 -1.75
N SER A 65 0.18 -15.68 -2.67
CA SER A 65 1.02 -14.93 -3.61
C SER A 65 2.00 -14.02 -2.87
N GLN A 66 1.52 -13.26 -1.89
CA GLN A 66 2.36 -12.35 -1.12
C GLN A 66 3.42 -13.10 -0.29
N TRP A 67 3.04 -14.20 0.33
CA TRP A 67 3.95 -15.04 1.11
C TRP A 67 5.07 -15.63 0.22
N TYR A 68 4.69 -16.18 -0.94
CA TYR A 68 5.63 -16.74 -1.91
C TYR A 68 6.56 -15.67 -2.49
N LEU A 69 6.00 -14.55 -2.97
CA LEU A 69 6.75 -13.44 -3.56
C LEU A 69 7.70 -12.79 -2.56
N SER A 70 7.24 -12.51 -1.34
CA SER A 70 8.08 -11.92 -0.30
C SER A 70 9.33 -12.76 -0.02
N ARG A 71 9.17 -14.09 0.12
CA ARG A 71 10.30 -15.01 0.33
C ARG A 71 11.22 -15.10 -0.87
N LYS A 72 10.66 -15.13 -2.09
CA LYS A 72 11.42 -15.18 -3.34
C LYS A 72 12.26 -13.91 -3.51
N TRP A 73 11.67 -12.74 -3.33
CA TRP A 73 12.36 -11.46 -3.48
C TRP A 73 13.45 -11.25 -2.43
N VAL A 74 13.21 -11.56 -1.16
CA VAL A 74 14.24 -11.45 -0.12
C VAL A 74 15.44 -12.35 -0.42
N ARG A 75 15.21 -13.59 -0.87
CA ARG A 75 16.30 -14.51 -1.28
C ARG A 75 17.05 -13.99 -2.49
N HIS A 76 16.33 -13.51 -3.51
CA HIS A 76 16.92 -12.97 -4.73
C HIS A 76 17.81 -11.77 -4.45
N PHE A 77 17.35 -10.80 -3.65
CA PHE A 77 18.17 -9.63 -3.30
C PHE A 77 19.37 -9.99 -2.42
N ARG A 78 19.24 -10.95 -1.53
CA ARG A 78 20.39 -11.42 -0.73
C ARG A 78 21.44 -12.14 -1.56
N SER A 79 21.07 -12.90 -2.59
CA SER A 79 22.02 -13.59 -3.46
C SER A 79 22.83 -12.65 -4.35
N ARG A 80 22.27 -11.47 -4.67
CA ARG A 80 22.92 -10.41 -5.47
C ARG A 80 23.47 -9.26 -4.62
N ALA A 81 23.53 -9.44 -3.30
CA ALA A 81 23.97 -8.37 -2.42
C ALA A 81 25.47 -8.07 -2.54
N HIS A 82 25.80 -6.81 -2.82
CA HIS A 82 27.18 -6.30 -2.80
C HIS A 82 27.65 -6.16 -1.34
N LYS A 83 28.32 -7.20 -0.83
CA LYS A 83 28.66 -7.36 0.60
C LYS A 83 29.41 -6.16 1.21
N ARG A 84 30.39 -5.60 0.50
CA ARG A 84 31.23 -4.50 1.00
C ARG A 84 30.40 -3.22 1.20
N VAL A 85 29.63 -2.79 0.19
CA VAL A 85 28.82 -1.57 0.24
C VAL A 85 27.68 -1.74 1.24
N THR A 86 27.02 -2.91 1.26
CA THR A 86 26.01 -3.27 2.26
C THR A 86 26.53 -3.09 3.69
N LYS A 87 27.73 -3.61 3.99
CA LYS A 87 28.35 -3.47 5.33
C LYS A 87 28.64 -2.01 5.67
N GLN A 88 29.19 -1.25 4.72
CA GLN A 88 29.48 0.18 4.91
C GLN A 88 28.21 0.99 5.19
N LEU A 89 27.13 0.75 4.41
CA LEU A 89 25.85 1.45 4.58
C LEU A 89 25.20 1.12 5.92
N ASN A 90 25.16 -0.15 6.31
CA ASN A 90 24.64 -0.57 7.60
C ASN A 90 25.41 0.02 8.78
N TYR A 91 26.73 0.18 8.66
CA TYR A 91 27.55 0.87 9.65
C TYR A 91 27.21 2.36 9.72
N LYS A 92 27.13 3.04 8.57
CA LYS A 92 26.82 4.48 8.46
C LYS A 92 25.44 4.79 9.06
N TYR A 93 24.42 3.94 8.80
CA TYR A 93 23.04 4.14 9.22
C TYR A 93 22.61 3.23 10.37
N ARG A 94 23.54 2.72 11.20
CA ARG A 94 23.24 1.81 12.31
C ARG A 94 22.18 2.31 13.31
N LYS A 95 22.06 3.63 13.47
CA LYS A 95 21.05 4.26 14.34
C LYS A 95 19.62 4.05 13.86
N TRP A 96 19.40 3.68 12.60
CA TRP A 96 18.06 3.45 12.05
C TRP A 96 17.45 2.13 12.47
N ASN A 97 18.23 1.23 13.02
CA ASN A 97 17.81 -0.12 13.42
C ASN A 97 17.04 -0.86 12.30
N THR A 98 17.48 -0.64 11.05
CA THR A 98 16.88 -1.18 9.82
C THR A 98 17.99 -1.73 8.96
N GLU A 99 17.85 -2.98 8.49
CA GLU A 99 18.81 -3.60 7.59
C GLU A 99 18.71 -2.97 6.20
N LEU A 100 19.85 -2.50 5.68
CA LEU A 100 19.99 -2.07 4.30
C LEU A 100 20.68 -3.18 3.49
N ILE A 101 20.21 -3.42 2.27
CA ILE A 101 20.78 -4.39 1.34
C ILE A 101 21.08 -3.65 0.04
N VAL A 102 22.35 -3.62 -0.36
CA VAL A 102 22.75 -3.08 -1.67
C VAL A 102 22.87 -4.24 -2.64
N VAL A 103 22.15 -4.18 -3.75
CA VAL A 103 22.17 -5.20 -4.80
C VAL A 103 22.96 -4.70 -6.01
N GLU A 104 23.67 -5.60 -6.68
CA GLU A 104 24.38 -5.31 -7.92
C GLU A 104 23.37 -5.23 -9.06
N ASP A 105 23.01 -4.01 -9.47
CA ASP A 105 22.12 -3.71 -10.58
C ASP A 105 22.33 -2.25 -11.01
N ASP A 106 22.53 -2.02 -12.31
CA ASP A 106 22.75 -0.69 -12.88
C ASP A 106 21.45 0.13 -12.98
N ALA A 107 20.29 -0.55 -12.92
CA ALA A 107 19.01 0.12 -12.93
C ALA A 107 18.71 0.77 -11.58
N PHE A 108 17.96 1.87 -11.58
CA PHE A 108 17.44 2.45 -10.36
C PHE A 108 16.51 1.47 -9.64
N LEU A 109 16.89 1.09 -8.44
CA LEU A 109 16.05 0.31 -7.53
C LEU A 109 16.21 0.86 -6.11
N ALA A 110 15.14 1.38 -5.55
CA ALA A 110 15.07 1.74 -4.14
C ALA A 110 13.67 1.35 -3.65
N LEU A 111 13.58 0.47 -2.66
CA LEU A 111 12.31 0.00 -2.14
C LEU A 111 12.45 -0.63 -0.75
N THR A 112 11.36 -0.63 -0.02
CA THR A 112 11.23 -1.32 1.27
C THR A 112 10.58 -2.69 1.08
N ILE A 113 11.23 -3.76 1.56
CA ILE A 113 10.73 -5.15 1.52
C ILE A 113 10.54 -5.73 2.92
N GLY A 114 9.70 -6.77 3.01
CA GLY A 114 9.40 -7.47 4.26
C GLY A 114 8.22 -6.83 5.01
N MET A 115 7.40 -7.67 5.63
CA MET A 115 6.18 -7.23 6.33
C MET A 115 6.46 -6.90 7.81
N LEU A 116 6.97 -7.87 8.57
CA LEU A 116 7.18 -7.73 10.02
C LEU A 116 8.53 -7.09 10.37
N ARG A 117 9.56 -7.38 9.59
CA ARG A 117 10.90 -6.82 9.71
C ARG A 117 11.29 -6.18 8.39
N PRO A 118 10.80 -4.96 8.13
CA PRO A 118 11.06 -4.29 6.87
C PRO A 118 12.55 -3.96 6.72
N LYS A 119 13.05 -4.06 5.48
CA LYS A 119 14.43 -3.82 5.08
C LYS A 119 14.42 -2.88 3.88
N ILE A 120 15.44 -2.07 3.75
CA ILE A 120 15.64 -1.20 2.59
C ILE A 120 16.54 -1.92 1.60
N VAL A 121 16.11 -2.02 0.35
CA VAL A 121 16.92 -2.53 -0.76
C VAL A 121 17.19 -1.40 -1.72
N VAL A 122 18.48 -1.21 -2.08
CA VAL A 122 18.91 -0.24 -3.08
C VAL A 122 19.87 -0.90 -4.05
N SER A 123 19.86 -0.46 -5.31
CA SER A 123 20.82 -0.93 -6.31
C SER A 123 22.12 -0.13 -6.29
N THR A 124 23.21 -0.70 -6.84
CA THR A 124 24.45 0.02 -7.13
C THR A 124 24.22 1.20 -8.06
N GLY A 125 23.34 1.06 -9.06
CA GLY A 125 22.95 2.13 -9.97
C GLY A 125 22.36 3.38 -9.29
N VAL A 126 21.84 3.28 -8.07
CA VAL A 126 21.42 4.47 -7.30
C VAL A 126 22.62 5.34 -6.95
N PHE A 127 23.76 4.75 -6.60
CA PHE A 127 24.98 5.49 -6.25
C PHE A 127 25.69 6.08 -7.47
N ASP A 128 25.48 5.48 -8.64
CA ASP A 128 26.04 5.97 -9.90
C ASP A 128 25.17 7.10 -10.49
N LEU A 129 23.88 7.03 -10.30
CA LEU A 129 22.91 7.98 -10.85
C LEU A 129 22.73 9.24 -9.99
N PHE A 130 22.95 9.17 -8.68
CA PHE A 130 22.62 10.21 -7.73
C PHE A 130 23.80 10.57 -6.84
N ASN A 131 23.90 11.84 -6.45
CA ASN A 131 24.91 12.28 -5.50
C ASN A 131 24.57 11.83 -4.06
N ASP A 132 25.54 11.96 -3.14
CA ASP A 132 25.41 11.50 -1.75
C ASP A 132 24.19 12.09 -1.00
N HIS A 133 23.84 13.35 -1.28
CA HIS A 133 22.69 14.01 -0.67
C HIS A 133 21.35 13.48 -1.24
N GLU A 134 21.30 13.24 -2.54
CA GLU A 134 20.16 12.66 -3.22
C GLU A 134 19.95 11.20 -2.77
N VAL A 135 21.03 10.41 -2.68
CA VAL A 135 21.00 9.05 -2.12
C VAL A 135 20.49 9.06 -0.67
N LYS A 136 20.97 9.99 0.15
CA LYS A 136 20.48 10.14 1.53
C LYS A 136 18.98 10.47 1.58
N ALA A 137 18.48 11.33 0.68
CA ALA A 137 17.06 11.66 0.60
C ALA A 137 16.21 10.43 0.22
N ILE A 138 16.67 9.60 -0.75
CA ILE A 138 16.04 8.33 -1.13
C ILE A 138 16.00 7.38 0.07
N LEU A 139 17.12 7.19 0.76
CA LEU A 139 17.20 6.31 1.92
C LEU A 139 16.31 6.77 3.08
N LEU A 140 16.16 8.08 3.31
CA LEU A 140 15.26 8.63 4.33
C LEU A 140 13.79 8.39 3.99
N HIS A 141 13.43 8.51 2.71
CA HIS A 141 12.09 8.18 2.21
C HIS A 141 11.76 6.71 2.49
N GLU A 142 12.64 5.78 2.10
CA GLU A 142 12.46 4.34 2.33
C GLU A 142 12.48 3.99 3.84
N TRP A 143 13.32 4.67 4.63
CA TRP A 143 13.34 4.47 6.06
C TRP A 143 12.04 4.89 6.74
N TYR A 144 11.38 5.94 6.25
CA TYR A 144 10.05 6.32 6.73
C TYR A 144 9.06 5.15 6.58
N HIS A 145 9.03 4.48 5.43
CA HIS A 145 8.18 3.31 5.20
C HIS A 145 8.50 2.15 6.14
N CYS A 146 9.79 1.89 6.38
CA CYS A 146 10.23 0.88 7.35
C CYS A 146 9.73 1.21 8.76
N ARG A 147 9.98 2.44 9.23
CA ARG A 147 9.61 2.91 10.56
C ARG A 147 8.10 2.85 10.81
N ASN A 148 7.31 3.20 9.82
CA ASN A 148 5.85 3.19 9.90
C ASN A 148 5.23 1.82 9.59
N ARG A 149 6.04 0.81 9.24
CA ARG A 149 5.57 -0.53 8.83
C ARG A 149 4.54 -0.45 7.69
N ASP A 150 4.78 0.42 6.72
CA ASP A 150 3.83 0.68 5.64
C ASP A 150 3.56 -0.55 4.78
N ASN A 151 4.52 -1.48 4.68
CA ASN A 151 4.34 -2.73 3.93
C ASN A 151 3.18 -3.59 4.45
N ILE A 152 3.05 -3.74 5.79
CA ILE A 152 1.92 -4.52 6.35
C ILE A 152 0.59 -3.78 6.18
N LYS A 153 0.58 -2.44 6.33
CA LYS A 153 -0.61 -1.64 6.14
C LYS A 153 -1.07 -1.67 4.67
N MET A 154 -0.13 -1.57 3.73
CA MET A 154 -0.42 -1.71 2.30
C MET A 154 -0.87 -3.13 1.94
N PHE A 155 -0.29 -4.16 2.56
CA PHE A 155 -0.77 -5.53 2.36
C PHE A 155 -2.23 -5.69 2.80
N ILE A 156 -2.61 -5.19 3.98
CA ILE A 156 -4.00 -5.21 4.45
C ILE A 156 -4.90 -4.40 3.51
N ALA A 157 -4.48 -3.22 3.09
CA ALA A 157 -5.23 -2.39 2.15
C ALA A 157 -5.48 -3.10 0.81
N THR A 158 -4.44 -3.75 0.25
CA THR A 158 -4.58 -4.52 -1.00
C THR A 158 -5.37 -5.81 -0.81
N LEU A 159 -5.29 -6.45 0.36
CA LEU A 159 -6.09 -7.60 0.71
C LEU A 159 -7.60 -7.24 0.72
N LEU A 160 -7.93 -6.10 1.32
CA LEU A 160 -9.29 -5.57 1.31
C LEU A 160 -9.75 -5.18 -0.10
N ALA A 161 -8.89 -4.58 -0.92
CA ALA A 161 -9.21 -4.26 -2.31
C ALA A 161 -9.47 -5.52 -3.15
N ASP A 162 -8.69 -6.58 -2.94
CA ASP A 162 -8.87 -7.84 -3.65
C ASP A 162 -10.13 -8.61 -3.20
N GLY A 163 -10.39 -8.67 -1.90
CA GLY A 163 -11.52 -9.40 -1.35
C GLY A 163 -12.84 -8.64 -1.48
N PHE A 164 -12.81 -7.33 -1.22
CA PHE A 164 -14.00 -6.49 -1.11
C PHE A 164 -14.05 -5.36 -2.13
N GLY A 165 -13.38 -5.51 -3.29
CA GLY A 165 -13.35 -4.48 -4.34
C GLY A 165 -14.73 -4.16 -4.94
N TYR A 166 -15.73 -5.01 -4.71
CA TYR A 166 -17.13 -4.74 -5.07
C TYR A 166 -17.81 -3.68 -4.15
N LEU A 167 -17.19 -3.34 -3.00
CA LEU A 167 -17.65 -2.21 -2.18
C LEU A 167 -17.07 -0.91 -2.72
N PRO A 168 -17.92 0.06 -3.14
CA PRO A 168 -17.46 1.30 -3.76
C PRO A 168 -16.49 2.13 -2.92
N ILE A 169 -16.50 1.98 -1.59
CA ILE A 169 -15.63 2.73 -0.66
C ILE A 169 -14.18 2.23 -0.66
N ILE A 170 -13.93 0.97 -0.98
CA ILE A 170 -12.62 0.34 -0.76
C ILE A 170 -11.55 0.92 -1.68
N GLU A 171 -11.77 0.90 -3.00
CA GLU A 171 -10.76 1.33 -3.96
C GLU A 171 -10.34 2.81 -3.83
N PRO A 172 -11.28 3.78 -3.70
CA PRO A 172 -10.90 5.18 -3.45
C PRO A 172 -10.15 5.37 -2.13
N SER A 173 -10.48 4.60 -1.10
CA SER A 173 -9.78 4.64 0.19
C SER A 173 -8.35 4.13 0.09
N VAL A 174 -8.12 3.05 -0.65
CA VAL A 174 -6.76 2.50 -0.90
C VAL A 174 -5.93 3.51 -1.69
N ARG A 175 -6.48 4.12 -2.74
CA ARG A 175 -5.81 5.17 -3.52
C ARG A 175 -5.41 6.36 -2.66
N PHE A 176 -6.35 6.88 -1.89
CA PHE A 176 -6.10 7.99 -0.98
C PHE A 176 -5.00 7.64 0.03
N TYR A 177 -5.08 6.46 0.67
CA TYR A 177 -4.08 6.00 1.62
C TYR A 177 -2.69 5.92 0.98
N HIS A 178 -2.58 5.32 -0.22
CA HIS A 178 -1.32 5.20 -0.95
C HIS A 178 -0.71 6.58 -1.24
N THR A 179 -1.50 7.53 -1.76
CA THR A 179 -1.02 8.88 -2.08
C THR A 179 -0.52 9.62 -0.84
N ILE A 180 -1.31 9.61 0.25
CA ILE A 180 -0.90 10.32 1.49
C ILE A 180 0.33 9.68 2.12
N LYS A 181 0.48 8.37 2.06
CA LYS A 181 1.66 7.64 2.55
C LYS A 181 2.94 8.15 1.86
N GLU A 182 2.91 8.29 0.51
CA GLU A 182 4.06 8.81 -0.25
C GLU A 182 4.37 10.27 0.11
N LEU A 183 3.34 11.13 0.20
CA LEU A 183 3.51 12.53 0.59
C LEU A 183 4.09 12.68 2.01
N LEU A 184 3.75 11.80 2.92
CA LEU A 184 4.31 11.82 4.27
C LEU A 184 5.76 11.35 4.30
N ALA A 185 6.13 10.36 3.49
CA ALA A 185 7.51 9.90 3.36
C ALA A 185 8.40 10.99 2.72
N ASP A 186 7.91 11.67 1.69
CA ASP A 186 8.61 12.81 1.09
C ASP A 186 8.80 13.95 2.08
N ARG A 187 7.74 14.34 2.80
CA ARG A 187 7.82 15.39 3.83
C ARG A 187 8.83 15.05 4.92
N PHE A 188 8.84 13.80 5.35
CA PHE A 188 9.82 13.33 6.32
C PHE A 188 11.25 13.45 5.79
N ALA A 189 11.51 13.00 4.55
CA ALA A 189 12.81 13.10 3.92
C ALA A 189 13.26 14.57 3.79
N ILE A 190 12.39 15.47 3.33
CA ILE A 190 12.64 16.92 3.23
C ILE A 190 12.97 17.51 4.61
N GLN A 191 12.19 17.21 5.64
CA GLN A 191 12.43 17.71 7.00
C GLN A 191 13.78 17.24 7.56
N GLN A 192 14.18 16.00 7.29
CA GLN A 192 15.48 15.46 7.73
C GLN A 192 16.67 16.02 6.93
N MET A 193 16.45 16.41 5.68
CA MET A 193 17.47 17.03 4.82
C MET A 193 17.56 18.54 5.01
N GLY A 194 16.53 19.20 5.54
CA GLY A 194 16.41 20.66 5.67
C GLY A 194 16.15 21.38 4.34
N THR A 195 15.94 20.66 3.24
CA THR A 195 15.65 21.20 1.92
C THR A 195 14.90 20.19 1.05
N GLU A 196 14.04 20.69 0.18
CA GLU A 196 13.32 19.94 -0.84
C GLU A 196 14.18 19.62 -2.08
N LEU A 197 15.29 20.34 -2.28
CA LEU A 197 16.09 20.30 -3.49
C LEU A 197 16.55 18.88 -3.86
N HIS A 198 17.08 18.14 -2.89
CA HIS A 198 17.66 16.81 -3.16
C HIS A 198 16.61 15.80 -3.58
N LEU A 199 15.49 15.73 -2.86
CA LEU A 199 14.38 14.84 -3.23
C LEU A 199 13.70 15.29 -4.52
N GLY A 200 13.59 16.60 -4.76
CA GLY A 200 13.08 17.20 -5.99
C GLY A 200 13.87 16.76 -7.22
N ASN A 201 15.20 16.85 -7.15
CA ASN A 201 16.09 16.38 -8.21
C ASN A 201 15.93 14.88 -8.50
N VAL A 202 15.79 14.07 -7.45
CA VAL A 202 15.53 12.62 -7.59
C VAL A 202 14.24 12.39 -8.36
N LEU A 203 13.11 13.00 -7.94
CA LEU A 203 11.82 12.81 -8.59
C LEU A 203 11.83 13.31 -10.04
N LEU A 204 12.43 14.45 -10.32
CA LEU A 204 12.57 14.99 -11.68
C LEU A 204 13.39 14.07 -12.59
N ARG A 205 14.50 13.50 -12.07
CA ARG A 205 15.26 12.49 -12.82
C ARG A 205 14.48 11.25 -13.10
N LEU A 206 13.74 10.72 -12.12
CA LEU A 206 12.91 9.52 -12.30
C LEU A 206 11.84 9.73 -13.36
N VAL A 207 11.20 10.89 -13.40
CA VAL A 207 10.24 11.27 -14.45
C VAL A 207 10.92 11.30 -15.81
N LYS A 208 12.06 12.01 -15.95
CA LYS A 208 12.81 12.10 -17.21
C LYS A 208 13.31 10.75 -17.74
N MET A 209 13.68 9.84 -16.86
CA MET A 209 14.16 8.51 -17.24
C MET A 209 13.04 7.58 -17.71
N GLY A 210 11.77 8.02 -17.67
CA GLY A 210 10.61 7.18 -18.03
C GLY A 210 10.47 5.94 -17.17
N LYS A 211 11.24 5.83 -16.11
CA LYS A 211 11.33 4.67 -15.21
C LYS A 211 10.37 4.73 -14.02
N ILE A 212 9.22 5.33 -14.20
CA ILE A 212 8.06 4.84 -13.49
C ILE A 212 7.77 3.52 -14.19
N GLN A 213 8.44 2.44 -13.75
CA GLN A 213 8.31 1.13 -14.33
C GLN A 213 6.83 0.77 -14.39
N ARG A 214 6.31 0.71 -15.60
CA ARG A 214 4.99 0.20 -15.96
C ARG A 214 4.86 -1.24 -15.48
N ARG A 215 4.55 -1.43 -14.22
CA ARG A 215 3.93 -2.67 -13.73
C ARG A 215 2.44 -2.49 -13.92
N GLU A 216 1.89 -3.15 -14.91
CA GLU A 216 0.57 -2.95 -15.53
C GLU A 216 -0.65 -2.86 -14.59
N ALA A 217 -0.59 -3.29 -13.35
CA ALA A 217 -1.69 -3.17 -12.38
C ALA A 217 -1.56 -2.00 -11.41
N ALA A 218 -0.40 -1.34 -11.33
CA ALA A 218 -0.14 -0.24 -10.40
C ALA A 218 -0.07 1.14 -11.07
N ILE A 219 -0.15 1.20 -12.41
CA ILE A 219 0.15 2.39 -13.21
C ILE A 219 -0.74 3.58 -12.84
N HIS A 220 -2.04 3.34 -12.73
CA HIS A 220 -3.01 4.42 -12.48
C HIS A 220 -2.87 5.05 -11.09
N PHE A 221 -2.44 4.26 -10.08
CA PHE A 221 -2.22 4.75 -8.72
C PHE A 221 -0.91 5.52 -8.57
N THR A 222 0.14 5.12 -9.31
CA THR A 222 1.47 5.73 -9.22
C THR A 222 1.54 7.08 -9.94
N GLU A 223 0.90 7.25 -11.09
CA GLU A 223 0.88 8.52 -11.82
C GLU A 223 0.22 9.63 -10.99
N THR A 224 -0.97 9.37 -10.46
CA THR A 224 -1.68 10.35 -9.63
C THR A 224 -0.89 10.71 -8.36
N ALA A 225 -0.24 9.75 -7.72
CA ALA A 225 0.59 10.00 -6.55
C ALA A 225 1.83 10.84 -6.90
N MET A 226 2.45 10.61 -8.06
CA MET A 226 3.63 11.36 -8.51
C MET A 226 3.31 12.85 -8.72
N ASP A 227 2.18 13.18 -9.33
CA ASP A 227 1.76 14.57 -9.54
C ASP A 227 1.63 15.33 -8.21
N TYR A 228 1.04 14.69 -7.19
CA TYR A 228 0.95 15.28 -5.86
C TYR A 228 2.31 15.42 -5.18
N ARG A 229 3.24 14.47 -5.38
CA ARG A 229 4.60 14.54 -4.85
C ARG A 229 5.38 15.71 -5.48
N ILE A 230 5.33 15.84 -6.81
CA ILE A 230 5.95 16.96 -7.52
C ILE A 230 5.35 18.28 -7.03
N LYS A 231 4.03 18.39 -6.93
CA LYS A 231 3.37 19.59 -6.42
C LYS A 231 3.81 19.94 -4.99
N GLN A 232 4.00 18.95 -4.12
CA GLN A 232 4.49 19.17 -2.75
C GLN A 232 5.89 19.78 -2.72
N ILE A 233 6.75 19.40 -3.67
CA ILE A 233 8.12 19.92 -3.78
C ILE A 233 8.13 21.32 -4.36
N LEU A 234 7.30 21.58 -5.39
CA LEU A 234 7.24 22.88 -6.04
C LEU A 234 6.58 23.95 -5.16
N GLU A 235 5.65 23.56 -4.30
CA GLU A 235 4.91 24.47 -3.41
C GLU A 235 5.02 23.99 -1.94
N PRO A 236 6.22 24.01 -1.31
CA PRO A 236 6.43 23.43 0.02
C PRO A 236 5.64 24.14 1.12
N GLU A 237 5.38 25.45 0.97
CA GLU A 237 4.57 26.26 1.89
C GLU A 237 3.09 25.89 1.87
N LYS A 238 2.59 25.32 0.76
CA LYS A 238 1.19 24.96 0.62
C LYS A 238 0.96 23.48 0.97
N ALA A 239 0.03 23.24 1.88
CA ALA A 239 -0.40 21.87 2.14
C ALA A 239 -1.09 21.27 0.91
N VAL A 240 -0.50 20.24 0.31
CA VAL A 240 -1.12 19.51 -0.81
C VAL A 240 -2.42 18.86 -0.32
N LYS A 241 -3.53 19.30 -0.93
CA LYS A 241 -4.86 18.75 -0.65
C LYS A 241 -5.15 17.64 -1.65
N VAL A 242 -5.13 16.39 -1.18
CA VAL A 242 -5.60 15.26 -1.97
C VAL A 242 -7.13 15.22 -1.86
N PRO A 243 -7.88 15.30 -2.97
CA PRO A 243 -9.33 15.27 -2.94
C PRO A 243 -9.82 13.91 -2.42
N MET A 244 -10.80 13.95 -1.53
CA MET A 244 -11.36 12.77 -0.88
C MET A 244 -12.85 12.69 -1.19
N ALA A 245 -13.20 12.25 -2.41
CA ALA A 245 -14.59 12.09 -2.85
C ALA A 245 -15.17 10.76 -2.32
N LEU A 246 -15.22 10.58 -0.99
CA LEU A 246 -15.68 9.34 -0.36
C LEU A 246 -17.17 9.34 0.00
N PHE A 247 -17.86 10.47 -0.08
CA PHE A 247 -19.25 10.56 0.38
C PHE A 247 -20.21 9.62 -0.40
N ARG A 248 -20.20 9.69 -1.73
CA ARG A 248 -21.01 8.80 -2.56
C ARG A 248 -20.63 7.33 -2.41
N PRO A 249 -19.33 6.95 -2.52
CA PRO A 249 -18.91 5.58 -2.24
C PRO A 249 -19.30 5.07 -0.86
N PHE A 250 -19.25 5.93 0.17
CA PHE A 250 -19.67 5.59 1.53
C PHE A 250 -21.15 5.25 1.59
N LEU A 251 -22.02 6.12 1.06
CA LEU A 251 -23.47 5.88 1.05
C LEU A 251 -23.84 4.59 0.32
N LEU A 252 -23.25 4.37 -0.87
CA LEU A 252 -23.48 3.14 -1.65
C LEU A 252 -23.00 1.89 -0.91
N SER A 253 -21.88 1.96 -0.21
CA SER A 253 -21.38 0.83 0.59
C SER A 253 -22.26 0.57 1.82
N CYS A 254 -22.80 1.61 2.48
CA CYS A 254 -23.76 1.45 3.56
C CYS A 254 -25.07 0.83 3.05
N SER A 255 -25.60 1.28 1.91
CA SER A 255 -26.79 0.70 1.29
C SER A 255 -26.60 -0.78 0.97
N PHE A 256 -25.41 -1.14 0.44
CA PHE A 256 -25.06 -2.54 0.18
C PHE A 256 -25.05 -3.39 1.45
N LEU A 257 -24.44 -2.89 2.54
CA LEU A 257 -24.44 -3.59 3.84
C LEU A 257 -25.87 -3.77 4.39
N LEU A 258 -26.73 -2.76 4.28
CA LEU A 258 -28.13 -2.85 4.72
C LEU A 258 -28.90 -3.90 3.92
N LEU A 259 -28.71 -3.93 2.59
CA LEU A 259 -29.33 -4.96 1.74
C LEU A 259 -28.89 -6.37 2.11
N MET A 260 -27.60 -6.55 2.43
CA MET A 260 -27.09 -7.84 2.91
C MET A 260 -27.70 -8.25 4.26
N MET A 261 -27.96 -7.28 5.16
CA MET A 261 -28.61 -7.56 6.46
C MET A 261 -30.06 -8.01 6.28
N ILE A 262 -30.83 -7.32 5.43
CA ILE A 262 -32.27 -7.64 5.18
C ILE A 262 -32.38 -9.00 4.50
N GLY A 263 -31.56 -9.28 3.48
CA GLY A 263 -31.58 -10.55 2.76
C GLY A 263 -31.08 -11.75 3.58
N GLY A 264 -30.29 -11.53 4.64
CA GLY A 264 -29.82 -12.59 5.54
C GLY A 264 -30.76 -12.86 6.73
N SER A 265 -31.80 -12.05 6.94
CA SER A 265 -32.76 -12.19 8.05
C SER A 265 -34.12 -12.74 7.60
N SER A 266 -34.35 -12.94 6.33
CA SER A 266 -35.55 -13.53 5.70
C SER A 266 -35.31 -15.00 5.33
#